data_db0163918a464a7f316011238f811e2d
#
_entry.id   db0163918a464a7f316011238f811e2d
#
_cell.length_a   1.000
_cell.length_b   1.000
_cell.length_c   1.000
_cell.angle_alpha   90.00
_cell.angle_beta   90.00
_cell.angle_gamma   90.00
#
_symmetry.space_group_name_H-M   'P 1'
#
loop_
_entity.id
_entity.type
_entity.pdbx_description
1 polymer ?
#
loop_
_entity_poly.entity_id
_entity_poly.type
_entity_poly.pdbx_seq_one_letter_code
_entity_poly.pdbx_strand_id
1 'polypeptide(L)'
;MPIDRFPWDGFPAVWLHAEELEVKKHPDYAAAKAGNLDSAFALVEALASEEVIDHLAKVFGAHRPILASAHAIERDGVNAIPEALADHLGHRLGWPVDSEIVQTNVVGHTGADGFTRMARQAEFGGEVKEGRIYCLVDDFVGQGGTLANMRGFFDQRRWVGGGGYRLDREIVFSESGAGRRTSEATS
;
A
#
# COMPACT_ATOMS: atom_id res chain seq x y z
N MET A 1 -10.54 13.80 -13.60
CA MET A 1 -11.64 13.88 -12.61
C MET A 1 -11.02 13.66 -11.24
N PRO A 2 -11.41 14.41 -10.21
CA PRO A 2 -10.93 14.13 -8.87
C PRO A 2 -11.30 12.69 -8.48
N ILE A 3 -10.38 12.01 -7.82
CA ILE A 3 -10.59 10.63 -7.35
C ILE A 3 -11.46 10.70 -6.10
N ASP A 4 -12.60 10.03 -6.11
CA ASP A 4 -13.42 9.89 -4.92
C ASP A 4 -12.73 8.94 -3.94
N ARG A 5 -12.45 9.41 -2.74
CA ARG A 5 -11.86 8.62 -1.68
C ARG A 5 -12.82 7.52 -1.26
N PHE A 6 -12.35 6.27 -1.29
CA PHE A 6 -13.17 5.16 -0.82
C PHE A 6 -13.46 5.28 0.68
N PRO A 7 -14.72 5.13 1.12
CA PRO A 7 -15.05 5.20 2.54
C PRO A 7 -14.44 4.03 3.31
N TRP A 8 -14.09 4.28 4.59
CA TRP A 8 -13.56 3.23 5.47
C TRP A 8 -14.62 2.22 5.92
N ASP A 9 -15.90 2.56 5.81
CA ASP A 9 -16.99 1.62 6.05
C ASP A 9 -16.95 0.54 4.97
N GLY A 10 -16.73 -0.71 5.36
CA GLY A 10 -16.52 -1.81 4.44
C GLY A 10 -15.11 -1.88 3.83
N PHE A 11 -14.15 -1.15 4.38
CA PHE A 11 -12.75 -1.28 4.00
C PHE A 11 -12.24 -2.69 4.39
N PRO A 12 -11.49 -3.37 3.53
CA PRO A 12 -11.00 -4.71 3.84
C PRO A 12 -9.99 -4.71 4.98
N ALA A 13 -9.69 -5.91 5.48
CA ALA A 13 -8.69 -6.09 6.52
C ALA A 13 -7.31 -5.65 6.03
N VAL A 14 -6.59 -5.00 6.91
CA VAL A 14 -5.21 -4.56 6.69
C VAL A 14 -4.29 -5.48 7.50
N TRP A 15 -3.26 -6.04 6.85
CA TRP A 15 -2.24 -6.85 7.52
C TRP A 15 -0.97 -6.04 7.72
N LEU A 16 -0.44 -6.11 8.93
CA LEU A 16 0.71 -5.33 9.36
C LEU A 16 1.93 -6.25 9.46
N HIS A 17 3.02 -5.88 8.79
CA HIS A 17 4.25 -6.66 8.82
C HIS A 17 5.14 -6.31 10.01
N ALA A 18 5.15 -5.07 10.46
CA ALA A 18 5.99 -4.61 11.56
C ALA A 18 5.35 -3.45 12.35
N GLU A 19 5.86 -3.20 13.55
CA GLU A 19 5.46 -2.07 14.38
C GLU A 19 6.22 -0.79 13.97
N GLU A 20 5.55 0.36 14.05
CA GLU A 20 6.11 1.68 13.69
C GLU A 20 7.49 1.93 14.29
N LEU A 21 7.62 1.66 15.59
CA LEU A 21 8.85 1.92 16.32
C LEU A 21 10.02 1.04 15.87
N GLU A 22 9.76 -0.19 15.43
CA GLU A 22 10.79 -1.07 14.88
C GLU A 22 11.28 -0.54 13.54
N VAL A 23 10.34 -0.20 12.66
CA VAL A 23 10.65 0.32 11.33
C VAL A 23 11.45 1.63 11.44
N LYS A 24 11.01 2.57 12.26
CA LYS A 24 11.70 3.88 12.44
C LYS A 24 13.07 3.78 13.09
N LYS A 25 13.31 2.75 13.90
CA LYS A 25 14.61 2.51 14.55
C LYS A 25 15.60 1.78 13.63
N HIS A 26 15.12 1.20 12.54
CA HIS A 26 16.02 0.49 11.64
C HIS A 26 17.04 1.44 11.00
N PRO A 27 18.34 1.07 10.94
CA PRO A 27 19.39 1.95 10.43
C PRO A 27 19.14 2.41 8.98
N ASP A 28 18.52 1.57 8.18
CA ASP A 28 18.22 1.84 6.77
C ASP A 28 16.96 2.67 6.54
N TYR A 29 16.15 2.92 7.58
CA TYR A 29 14.86 3.60 7.41
C TYR A 29 14.97 4.98 6.75
N ALA A 30 15.89 5.82 7.22
CA ALA A 30 16.02 7.17 6.70
C ALA A 30 16.45 7.19 5.22
N ALA A 31 17.38 6.30 4.84
CA ALA A 31 17.82 6.17 3.46
C ALA A 31 16.73 5.58 2.56
N ALA A 32 16.00 4.57 3.02
CA ALA A 32 14.86 3.98 2.33
C ALA A 32 13.76 5.00 2.06
N LYS A 33 13.41 5.81 3.06
CA LYS A 33 12.45 6.94 2.91
C LYS A 33 12.93 8.02 1.96
N ALA A 34 14.24 8.18 1.80
CA ALA A 34 14.84 9.11 0.85
C ALA A 34 15.02 8.51 -0.57
N GLY A 35 14.54 7.28 -0.80
CA GLY A 35 14.53 6.64 -2.11
C GLY A 35 15.69 5.70 -2.40
N ASN A 36 16.49 5.34 -1.38
CA ASN A 36 17.53 4.34 -1.57
C ASN A 36 16.91 2.93 -1.60
N LEU A 37 16.92 2.29 -2.75
CA LEU A 37 16.33 0.97 -2.97
C LEU A 37 17.04 -0.13 -2.18
N ASP A 38 18.36 -0.13 -2.11
CA ASP A 38 19.12 -1.16 -1.38
C ASP A 38 18.77 -1.12 0.11
N SER A 39 18.70 0.10 0.69
CA SER A 39 18.25 0.29 2.07
C SER A 39 16.78 -0.10 2.27
N ALA A 40 15.92 0.15 1.28
CA ALA A 40 14.52 -0.26 1.36
C ALA A 40 14.38 -1.79 1.34
N PHE A 41 15.12 -2.48 0.49
CA PHE A 41 15.14 -3.95 0.47
C PHE A 41 15.70 -4.53 1.77
N ALA A 42 16.82 -3.99 2.30
CA ALA A 42 17.39 -4.42 3.57
C ALA A 42 16.39 -4.26 4.74
N LEU A 43 15.70 -3.12 4.79
CA LEU A 43 14.65 -2.85 5.77
C LEU A 43 13.50 -3.85 5.67
N VAL A 44 12.99 -4.07 4.47
CA VAL A 44 11.88 -4.97 4.21
C VAL A 44 12.25 -6.42 4.53
N GLU A 45 13.42 -6.89 4.11
CA GLU A 45 13.91 -8.23 4.39
C GLU A 45 14.05 -8.49 5.91
N ALA A 46 14.48 -7.48 6.66
CA ALA A 46 14.63 -7.59 8.11
C ALA A 46 13.30 -7.61 8.87
N LEU A 47 12.27 -6.93 8.37
CA LEU A 47 11.03 -6.64 9.13
C LEU A 47 9.77 -7.26 8.54
N ALA A 48 9.80 -7.83 7.34
CA ALA A 48 8.63 -8.49 6.75
C ALA A 48 8.23 -9.71 7.58
N SER A 49 6.97 -9.74 8.03
CA SER A 49 6.45 -10.82 8.86
C SER A 49 6.20 -12.09 8.04
N GLU A 50 6.90 -13.16 8.37
CA GLU A 50 6.68 -14.49 7.79
C GLU A 50 5.25 -14.98 8.03
N GLU A 51 4.70 -14.72 9.22
CA GLU A 51 3.32 -15.10 9.56
C GLU A 51 2.31 -14.44 8.61
N VAL A 52 2.51 -13.15 8.30
CA VAL A 52 1.66 -12.43 7.34
C VAL A 52 1.84 -12.99 5.94
N ILE A 53 3.06 -13.26 5.50
CA ILE A 53 3.34 -13.85 4.18
C ILE A 53 2.66 -15.22 4.04
N ASP A 54 2.79 -16.08 5.03
CA ASP A 54 2.15 -17.40 5.04
C ASP A 54 0.62 -17.30 5.04
N HIS A 55 0.07 -16.36 5.81
CA HIS A 55 -1.37 -16.08 5.82
C HIS A 55 -1.87 -15.66 4.43
N LEU A 56 -1.16 -14.75 3.79
CA LEU A 56 -1.49 -14.28 2.43
C LEU A 56 -1.43 -15.42 1.41
N ALA A 57 -0.39 -16.24 1.47
CA ALA A 57 -0.24 -17.42 0.62
C ALA A 57 -1.43 -18.38 0.79
N LYS A 58 -1.85 -18.61 2.03
CA LYS A 58 -2.97 -19.49 2.36
C LYS A 58 -4.33 -18.95 1.87
N VAL A 59 -4.57 -17.65 2.07
CA VAL A 59 -5.88 -17.04 1.77
C VAL A 59 -6.02 -16.69 0.29
N PHE A 60 -4.95 -16.21 -0.35
CA PHE A 60 -5.01 -15.67 -1.72
C PHE A 60 -4.18 -16.42 -2.74
N GLY A 61 -3.42 -17.44 -2.33
CA GLY A 61 -2.50 -18.15 -3.21
C GLY A 61 -3.15 -18.68 -4.49
N ALA A 62 -4.41 -19.16 -4.39
CA ALA A 62 -5.17 -19.63 -5.56
C ALA A 62 -5.51 -18.51 -6.57
N HIS A 63 -5.62 -17.26 -6.12
CA HIS A 63 -6.00 -16.12 -6.94
C HIS A 63 -4.81 -15.38 -7.54
N ARG A 64 -3.64 -15.48 -6.91
CA ARG A 64 -2.39 -14.79 -7.30
C ARG A 64 -2.67 -13.32 -7.66
N PRO A 65 -3.09 -12.48 -6.70
CA PRO A 65 -3.41 -11.09 -6.95
C PRO A 65 -2.18 -10.32 -7.47
N ILE A 66 -2.43 -9.25 -8.20
CA ILE A 66 -1.37 -8.33 -8.62
C ILE A 66 -1.08 -7.38 -7.46
N LEU A 67 0.17 -7.30 -7.05
CA LEU A 67 0.62 -6.34 -6.04
C LEU A 67 0.79 -4.98 -6.68
N ALA A 68 0.20 -3.94 -6.09
CA ALA A 68 0.34 -2.56 -6.52
C ALA A 68 0.73 -1.70 -5.33
N SER A 69 1.87 -1.02 -5.41
CA SER A 69 2.40 -0.20 -4.33
C SER A 69 2.01 1.27 -4.48
N ALA A 70 1.80 1.93 -3.33
CA ALA A 70 1.56 3.37 -3.28
C ALA A 70 2.90 4.12 -3.36
N HIS A 71 3.56 4.10 -4.52
CA HIS A 71 4.80 4.83 -4.76
C HIS A 71 4.57 6.03 -5.69
N ALA A 72 5.36 7.09 -5.50
CA ALA A 72 5.30 8.30 -6.31
C ALA A 72 6.52 8.39 -7.23
N ILE A 73 6.33 8.88 -8.46
CA ILE A 73 7.45 9.27 -9.32
C ILE A 73 7.82 10.70 -8.94
N GLU A 74 8.83 10.87 -8.09
CA GLU A 74 9.32 12.19 -7.67
C GLU A 74 10.72 12.47 -8.21
N ARG A 75 11.03 13.78 -8.38
CA ARG A 75 12.37 14.22 -8.78
C ARG A 75 13.41 14.12 -7.68
N ASP A 76 12.98 14.19 -6.42
CA ASP A 76 13.86 14.22 -5.25
C ASP A 76 13.28 13.30 -4.16
N GLY A 77 13.81 12.08 -4.06
CA GLY A 77 13.59 11.20 -2.92
C GLY A 77 12.23 10.52 -2.85
N VAL A 78 11.94 9.68 -3.83
CA VAL A 78 10.79 8.75 -3.78
C VAL A 78 10.96 7.82 -2.60
N ASN A 79 9.94 7.73 -1.74
CA ASN A 79 9.92 6.70 -0.71
C ASN A 79 9.95 5.30 -1.35
N ALA A 80 11.07 4.59 -1.22
CA ALA A 80 11.29 3.30 -1.87
C ALA A 80 10.68 2.12 -1.10
N ILE A 81 10.17 2.33 0.12
CA ILE A 81 9.68 1.24 0.97
C ILE A 81 8.46 0.51 0.38
N PRO A 82 7.42 1.19 -0.13
CA PRO A 82 6.26 0.50 -0.71
C PRO A 82 6.61 -0.37 -1.90
N GLU A 83 7.51 0.12 -2.76
CA GLU A 83 7.97 -0.63 -3.94
C GLU A 83 8.78 -1.86 -3.53
N ALA A 84 9.77 -1.69 -2.65
CA ALA A 84 10.57 -2.79 -2.14
C ALA A 84 9.72 -3.86 -1.43
N LEU A 85 8.67 -3.45 -0.70
CA LEU A 85 7.74 -4.39 -0.08
C LEU A 85 6.92 -5.15 -1.12
N ALA A 86 6.40 -4.48 -2.13
CA ALA A 86 5.64 -5.14 -3.19
C ALA A 86 6.51 -6.16 -3.93
N ASP A 87 7.75 -5.81 -4.24
CA ASP A 87 8.70 -6.71 -4.89
C ASP A 87 9.09 -7.90 -4.00
N HIS A 88 9.35 -7.66 -2.72
CA HIS A 88 9.65 -8.72 -1.75
C HIS A 88 8.48 -9.71 -1.66
N LEU A 89 7.26 -9.22 -1.48
CA LEU A 89 6.06 -10.06 -1.44
C LEU A 89 5.84 -10.78 -2.76
N GLY A 90 6.05 -10.11 -3.89
CA GLY A 90 5.97 -10.70 -5.23
C GLY A 90 6.92 -11.86 -5.41
N HIS A 91 8.16 -11.70 -4.96
CA HIS A 91 9.17 -12.76 -4.99
C HIS A 91 8.80 -13.93 -4.06
N ARG A 92 8.42 -13.64 -2.81
CA ARG A 92 8.11 -14.65 -1.79
C ARG A 92 6.85 -15.46 -2.13
N LEU A 93 5.81 -14.81 -2.66
CA LEU A 93 4.51 -15.41 -2.96
C LEU A 93 4.40 -15.91 -4.41
N GLY A 94 5.33 -15.53 -5.29
CA GLY A 94 5.25 -15.79 -6.71
C GLY A 94 4.10 -15.02 -7.38
N TRP A 95 3.75 -13.84 -6.85
CA TRP A 95 2.69 -12.98 -7.38
C TRP A 95 3.25 -11.90 -8.30
N PRO A 96 2.49 -11.49 -9.34
CA PRO A 96 2.91 -10.39 -10.19
C PRO A 96 2.88 -9.05 -9.43
N VAL A 97 3.82 -8.16 -9.79
CA VAL A 97 3.87 -6.77 -9.30
C VAL A 97 3.52 -5.85 -10.46
N ASP A 98 2.74 -4.82 -10.19
CA ASP A 98 2.37 -3.78 -11.14
C ASP A 98 3.07 -2.47 -10.75
N SER A 99 4.12 -2.12 -11.48
CA SER A 99 4.87 -0.88 -11.30
C SER A 99 4.35 0.29 -12.14
N GLU A 100 3.31 0.07 -12.95
CA GLU A 100 2.72 1.12 -13.79
C GLU A 100 1.69 1.97 -13.03
N ILE A 101 1.18 1.45 -11.91
CA ILE A 101 0.28 2.18 -11.04
C ILE A 101 1.12 3.07 -10.11
N VAL A 102 1.11 4.37 -10.37
CA VAL A 102 1.97 5.33 -9.67
C VAL A 102 1.17 6.50 -9.10
N GLN A 103 1.63 7.04 -7.97
CA GLN A 103 1.10 8.30 -7.47
C GLN A 103 1.64 9.45 -8.35
N THR A 104 0.73 10.24 -8.91
CA THR A 104 1.06 11.29 -9.90
C THR A 104 1.28 12.66 -9.29
N ASN A 105 0.92 12.85 -8.01
CA ASN A 105 1.11 14.10 -7.30
C ASN A 105 1.93 13.91 -6.02
N VAL A 106 2.72 14.93 -5.68
CA VAL A 106 3.47 14.96 -4.42
C VAL A 106 2.60 15.49 -3.30
N VAL A 107 2.27 14.64 -2.35
CA VAL A 107 1.59 15.06 -1.11
C VAL A 107 2.64 15.29 -0.03
N GLY A 108 3.11 16.54 0.11
CA GLY A 108 4.06 16.90 1.17
C GLY A 108 3.45 16.69 2.55
N HIS A 109 3.99 15.73 3.31
CA HIS A 109 3.53 15.43 4.66
C HIS A 109 4.29 16.16 5.76
N THR A 110 5.38 16.85 5.43
CA THR A 110 6.24 17.53 6.40
C THR A 110 5.62 18.85 6.84
N GLY A 111 5.13 18.93 8.08
CA GLY A 111 4.63 20.17 8.70
C GLY A 111 3.21 20.59 8.30
N ALA A 112 2.47 19.80 7.52
CA ALA A 112 1.09 20.13 7.16
C ALA A 112 0.13 19.81 8.32
N ASP A 113 -0.75 20.77 8.66
CA ASP A 113 -1.84 20.54 9.58
C ASP A 113 -2.89 19.57 9.01
N GLY A 114 -3.80 19.09 9.86
CA GLY A 114 -4.81 18.11 9.44
C GLY A 114 -5.71 18.59 8.29
N PHE A 115 -5.91 19.89 8.17
CA PHE A 115 -6.72 20.50 7.12
C PHE A 115 -6.00 20.48 5.77
N THR A 116 -4.69 20.76 5.75
CA THR A 116 -3.86 20.72 4.53
C THR A 116 -3.69 19.29 4.04
N ARG A 117 -3.65 18.30 4.95
CA ARG A 117 -3.63 16.87 4.58
C ARG A 117 -4.93 16.38 3.94
N MET A 118 -6.07 16.91 4.37
CA MET A 118 -7.38 16.62 3.76
C MET A 118 -7.54 17.29 2.38
N ALA A 119 -6.91 18.44 2.17
CA ALA A 119 -7.01 19.20 0.92
C ALA A 119 -6.08 18.67 -0.20
N ARG A 120 -5.05 17.90 0.14
CA ARG A 120 -4.13 17.30 -0.83
C ARG A 120 -4.24 15.77 -0.79
N GLN A 121 -5.12 15.25 -1.60
CA GLN A 121 -5.31 13.80 -1.75
C GLN A 121 -4.23 13.23 -2.69
N ALA A 122 -3.79 12.00 -2.41
CA ALA A 122 -2.95 11.27 -3.33
C ALA A 122 -3.74 10.95 -4.60
N GLU A 123 -3.19 11.32 -5.76
CA GLU A 123 -3.74 11.00 -7.06
C GLU A 123 -2.92 9.89 -7.70
N PHE A 124 -3.59 8.95 -8.36
CA PHE A 124 -2.94 7.82 -8.99
C PHE A 124 -3.18 7.81 -10.49
N GLY A 125 -2.20 7.32 -11.23
CA GLY A 125 -2.22 7.09 -12.67
C GLY A 125 -1.79 5.67 -13.02
N GLY A 126 -1.96 5.29 -14.28
CA GLY A 126 -1.64 3.96 -14.79
C GLY A 126 -2.85 3.23 -15.35
N GLU A 127 -2.61 2.09 -15.96
CA GLU A 127 -3.64 1.23 -16.56
C GLU A 127 -3.96 0.06 -15.63
N VAL A 128 -5.21 -0.05 -15.21
CA VAL A 128 -5.67 -1.16 -14.38
C VAL A 128 -6.06 -2.34 -15.27
N LYS A 129 -5.47 -3.51 -15.04
CA LYS A 129 -5.71 -4.73 -15.84
C LYS A 129 -7.08 -5.30 -15.53
N GLU A 130 -7.91 -5.39 -16.55
CA GLU A 130 -9.31 -5.82 -16.44
C GLU A 130 -9.44 -7.27 -15.92
N GLY A 131 -10.43 -7.50 -15.06
CA GLY A 131 -10.74 -8.84 -14.51
C GLY A 131 -9.68 -9.38 -13.52
N ARG A 132 -8.69 -8.59 -13.13
CA ARG A 132 -7.66 -9.02 -12.18
C ARG A 132 -7.99 -8.57 -10.75
N ILE A 133 -7.51 -9.36 -9.80
CA ILE A 133 -7.53 -9.00 -8.37
C ILE A 133 -6.26 -8.24 -8.06
N TYR A 134 -6.37 -7.16 -7.33
CA TYR A 134 -5.24 -6.36 -6.86
C TYR A 134 -5.11 -6.44 -5.35
N CYS A 135 -3.87 -6.42 -4.90
CA CYS A 135 -3.49 -6.29 -3.51
C CYS A 135 -2.68 -5.00 -3.36
N LEU A 136 -3.20 -4.05 -2.59
CA LEU A 136 -2.56 -2.75 -2.42
C LEU A 136 -1.50 -2.80 -1.33
N VAL A 137 -0.37 -2.16 -1.58
CA VAL A 137 0.80 -2.14 -0.69
C VAL A 137 1.21 -0.71 -0.40
N ASP A 138 1.39 -0.36 0.88
CA ASP A 138 1.87 0.96 1.32
C ASP A 138 2.91 0.77 2.44
N ASP A 139 3.71 1.80 2.73
CA ASP A 139 4.73 1.71 3.79
C ASP A 139 4.13 1.87 5.19
N PHE A 140 3.20 2.79 5.35
CA PHE A 140 2.58 3.10 6.63
C PHE A 140 1.09 3.39 6.53
N VAL A 141 0.30 2.82 7.43
CA VAL A 141 -1.10 3.20 7.62
C VAL A 141 -1.25 4.12 8.80
N GLY A 142 -1.06 5.39 8.58
CA GLY A 142 -1.43 6.40 9.57
C GLY A 142 -2.96 6.55 9.63
N GLN A 143 -3.51 7.48 8.85
CA GLN A 143 -4.97 7.64 8.70
C GLN A 143 -5.54 6.89 7.49
N GLY A 144 -4.73 6.10 6.78
CA GLY A 144 -5.10 5.31 5.61
C GLY A 144 -5.52 6.11 4.38
N GLY A 145 -5.22 7.42 4.35
CA GLY A 145 -5.62 8.30 3.27
C GLY A 145 -5.12 7.87 1.90
N THR A 146 -3.86 7.47 1.83
CA THR A 146 -3.22 7.02 0.59
C THR A 146 -3.92 5.79 0.03
N LEU A 147 -4.10 4.75 0.85
CA LEU A 147 -4.79 3.52 0.45
C LEU A 147 -6.25 3.74 0.06
N ALA A 148 -6.98 4.60 0.80
CA ALA A 148 -8.36 4.93 0.47
C ALA A 148 -8.45 5.64 -0.89
N ASN A 149 -7.51 6.52 -1.21
CA ASN A 149 -7.44 7.18 -2.51
C ASN A 149 -7.02 6.21 -3.62
N MET A 150 -6.02 5.35 -3.36
CA MET A 150 -5.60 4.31 -4.29
C MET A 150 -6.76 3.35 -4.60
N ARG A 151 -7.49 2.92 -3.60
CA ARG A 151 -8.69 2.10 -3.77
C ARG A 151 -9.75 2.81 -4.59
N GLY A 152 -10.02 4.10 -4.32
CA GLY A 152 -10.93 4.92 -5.12
C GLY A 152 -10.53 5.00 -6.59
N PHE A 153 -9.23 5.09 -6.87
CA PHE A 153 -8.68 5.04 -8.22
C PHE A 153 -9.02 3.72 -8.94
N PHE A 154 -8.86 2.58 -8.27
CA PHE A 154 -9.23 1.28 -8.83
C PHE A 154 -10.75 1.15 -9.01
N ASP A 155 -11.53 1.60 -8.05
CA ASP A 155 -12.99 1.50 -8.07
C ASP A 155 -13.61 2.34 -9.21
N GLN A 156 -13.13 3.56 -9.45
CA GLN A 156 -13.57 4.39 -10.56
C GLN A 156 -13.33 3.75 -11.93
N ARG A 157 -12.22 3.04 -12.10
CA ARG A 157 -11.90 2.36 -13.38
C ARG A 157 -12.76 1.13 -13.63
N ARG A 158 -13.27 0.51 -12.59
CA ARG A 158 -14.25 -0.57 -12.66
C ARG A 158 -15.52 -0.17 -13.43
N TRP A 159 -15.96 1.09 -13.28
CA TRP A 159 -17.18 1.59 -13.93
C TRP A 159 -16.97 1.98 -15.40
N VAL A 160 -15.75 2.38 -15.76
CA VAL A 160 -15.46 2.85 -17.12
C VAL A 160 -15.30 1.70 -18.12
N GLY A 161 -14.86 0.52 -17.69
CA GLY A 161 -14.58 -0.64 -18.56
C GLY A 161 -15.63 -1.73 -18.55
N GLY A 162 -16.69 -1.67 -17.72
CA GLY A 162 -17.72 -2.72 -17.63
C GLY A 162 -17.22 -4.05 -17.05
N GLY A 163 -15.94 -4.17 -16.75
CA GLY A 163 -15.29 -5.32 -16.15
C GLY A 163 -15.21 -5.21 -14.63
N GLY A 164 -15.58 -6.27 -13.93
CA GLY A 164 -15.55 -6.29 -12.48
C GLY A 164 -14.14 -6.51 -11.94
N TYR A 165 -13.40 -5.45 -11.59
CA TYR A 165 -12.22 -5.60 -10.74
C TYR A 165 -12.67 -5.94 -9.32
N ARG A 166 -12.03 -6.91 -8.70
CA ARG A 166 -12.29 -7.26 -7.33
C ARG A 166 -11.08 -6.85 -6.48
N LEU A 167 -11.21 -5.75 -5.74
CA LEU A 167 -10.29 -5.40 -4.67
C LEU A 167 -10.71 -6.23 -3.46
N ASP A 168 -10.20 -7.44 -3.36
CA ASP A 168 -10.65 -8.32 -2.29
C ASP A 168 -9.98 -8.05 -0.96
N ARG A 169 -8.76 -7.49 -0.92
CA ARG A 169 -8.07 -7.17 0.35
C ARG A 169 -6.75 -6.40 0.14
N GLU A 170 -6.28 -5.75 1.18
CA GLU A 170 -5.13 -4.85 1.19
C GLU A 170 -4.06 -5.33 2.14
N ILE A 171 -2.80 -5.12 1.77
CA ILE A 171 -1.65 -5.42 2.61
C ILE A 171 -0.91 -4.13 2.87
N VAL A 172 -0.54 -3.89 4.11
CA VAL A 172 0.10 -2.64 4.49
C VAL A 172 1.24 -2.90 5.46
N PHE A 173 2.36 -2.24 5.26
CA PHE A 173 3.32 -1.95 6.32
C PHE A 173 2.71 -0.90 7.22
N SER A 174 2.53 -1.17 8.49
CA SER A 174 1.89 -0.23 9.39
C SER A 174 2.77 0.18 10.54
N GLU A 175 2.69 1.48 10.76
CA GLU A 175 2.85 2.06 12.10
C GLU A 175 1.54 1.92 12.88
N SER A 176 1.56 1.27 14.03
CA SER A 176 0.45 1.35 14.96
C SER A 176 0.46 2.73 15.64
N GLY A 177 -0.20 3.70 15.03
CA GLY A 177 -0.68 4.88 15.74
C GLY A 177 -1.80 4.43 16.68
N ALA A 178 -1.70 4.75 17.96
CA ALA A 178 -2.60 4.34 19.02
C ALA A 178 -4.09 4.35 18.62
N GLY A 179 -4.71 3.19 18.61
CA GLY A 179 -6.13 3.01 18.78
C GLY A 179 -6.97 2.73 17.55
N ARG A 180 -6.98 1.48 17.09
CA ARG A 180 -8.25 0.82 16.73
C ARG A 180 -8.08 -0.70 16.74
N ARG A 181 -8.98 -1.35 17.46
CA ARG A 181 -9.04 -2.79 17.64
C ARG A 181 -9.30 -3.50 16.32
N THR A 182 -8.52 -4.52 16.06
CA THR A 182 -8.86 -5.58 15.11
C THR A 182 -10.22 -6.16 15.49
N SER A 183 -11.22 -6.04 14.63
CA SER A 183 -12.42 -6.84 14.79
C SER A 183 -12.07 -8.27 14.39
N GLU A 184 -11.94 -9.15 15.38
CA GLU A 184 -11.98 -10.59 15.19
C GLU A 184 -13.27 -10.94 14.45
N ALA A 185 -13.15 -11.41 13.23
CA ALA A 185 -14.22 -12.08 12.54
C ALA A 185 -14.21 -13.54 13.04
N THR A 186 -15.01 -13.78 14.07
CA THR A 186 -15.38 -15.12 14.53
C THR A 186 -16.46 -15.68 13.61
N SER A 187 -16.24 -16.89 13.14
CA SER A 187 -17.14 -17.87 12.51
C SER A 187 -17.33 -17.81 11.02
#